data_8425b177414981a9293b1205b071bb83
#
_entry.id   8425b177414981a9293b1205b071bb83
#
_cell.length_a   1.000
_cell.length_b   1.000
_cell.length_c   1.000
_cell.angle_alpha   90.00
_cell.angle_beta   90.00
_cell.angle_gamma   90.00
#
_symmetry.space_group_name_H-M   'P 1'
#
loop_
_entity.id
_entity.type
_entity.pdbx_description
1 polymer ?
#
loop_
_entity_poly.entity_id
_entity_poly.type
_entity_poly.pdbx_seq_one_letter_code
_entity_poly.pdbx_strand_id
1 'polypeptide(L)'
;MELFGIAPALWLPVAFAVLMGVSIALYVILDGYDLGVGILMAAANPAEKDRMVASIGPFWDANQTWLVLGIGLLLVAFPRAHEIVLGALYLPVFALLLGLVLRGVAFEFRAKVDPVNKGWWNATFIAGSLLAALSQGYMLGLYIMGFERTLPHIAFAALVGICLAAAYAFIGATWLILKTDGTLQIRAIAWARRTLWLAGLGMVLVSVVTPLISERIFAKWFSLPTFFALAPIPVITGALFVGLFVILNRMPFGNDRHAWVPFAGAIGIFLLGFHGLAYSFYPFVVPDRLTIWEAASAPESLFIIFVGAIFVLPVILGYSVVAYWIFKGKATDLKYY
;
A
#
# COMPACT_ATOMS: atom_id res chain seq x y z
N MET A 1 35.52 -4.71 2.09
CA MET A 1 34.34 -5.32 2.72
C MET A 1 33.47 -5.99 1.65
N GLU A 2 33.93 -7.09 1.16
CA GLU A 2 33.24 -7.85 0.12
C GLU A 2 32.24 -8.81 0.79
N LEU A 3 31.02 -8.86 0.26
CA LEU A 3 30.02 -9.84 0.65
C LEU A 3 30.03 -10.95 -0.43
N PHE A 4 30.44 -12.16 -0.08
CA PHE A 4 30.61 -13.28 -1.03
C PHE A 4 31.50 -12.94 -2.26
N GLY A 5 32.54 -12.13 -2.07
CA GLY A 5 33.41 -11.67 -3.16
C GLY A 5 32.84 -10.55 -4.03
N ILE A 6 31.67 -9.96 -3.65
CA ILE A 6 31.03 -8.88 -4.39
C ILE A 6 31.38 -7.54 -3.72
N ALA A 7 31.85 -6.56 -4.52
CA ALA A 7 32.20 -5.24 -4.04
C ALA A 7 30.99 -4.48 -3.43
N PRO A 8 31.18 -3.68 -2.36
CA PRO A 8 30.11 -2.90 -1.72
C PRO A 8 29.30 -2.03 -2.69
N ALA A 9 29.98 -1.45 -3.67
CA ALA A 9 29.33 -0.61 -4.70
C ALA A 9 28.30 -1.36 -5.56
N LEU A 10 28.33 -2.69 -5.59
CA LEU A 10 27.40 -3.50 -6.35
C LEU A 10 26.22 -4.00 -5.51
N TRP A 11 26.47 -4.50 -4.30
CA TRP A 11 25.41 -5.12 -3.50
C TRP A 11 24.65 -4.14 -2.60
N LEU A 12 25.29 -3.08 -2.08
CA LEU A 12 24.64 -2.11 -1.20
C LEU A 12 23.46 -1.40 -1.88
N PRO A 13 23.58 -0.88 -3.13
CA PRO A 13 22.41 -0.29 -3.82
C PRO A 13 21.25 -1.27 -3.96
N VAL A 14 21.52 -2.55 -4.24
CA VAL A 14 20.47 -3.59 -4.31
C VAL A 14 19.83 -3.79 -2.94
N ALA A 15 20.62 -3.91 -1.87
CA ALA A 15 20.10 -4.06 -0.51
C ALA A 15 19.20 -2.89 -0.11
N PHE A 16 19.61 -1.65 -0.39
CA PHE A 16 18.77 -0.47 -0.11
C PHE A 16 17.53 -0.39 -1.00
N ALA A 17 17.60 -0.80 -2.26
CA ALA A 17 16.42 -0.88 -3.13
C ALA A 17 15.41 -1.91 -2.60
N VAL A 18 15.88 -3.05 -2.11
CA VAL A 18 15.02 -4.07 -1.46
C VAL A 18 14.42 -3.53 -0.17
N LEU A 19 15.20 -2.90 0.71
CA LEU A 19 14.69 -2.31 1.96
C LEU A 19 13.65 -1.22 1.69
N MET A 20 13.88 -0.35 0.73
CA MET A 20 12.92 0.67 0.29
C MET A 20 11.65 0.01 -0.27
N GLY A 21 11.80 -1.00 -1.13
CA GLY A 21 10.67 -1.75 -1.67
C GLY A 21 9.84 -2.44 -0.60
N VAL A 22 10.47 -3.09 0.38
CA VAL A 22 9.77 -3.71 1.54
C VAL A 22 9.04 -2.65 2.35
N SER A 23 9.66 -1.50 2.61
CA SER A 23 9.03 -0.40 3.35
C SER A 23 7.78 0.13 2.63
N ILE A 24 7.86 0.35 1.32
CA ILE A 24 6.72 0.78 0.51
C ILE A 24 5.63 -0.31 0.45
N ALA A 25 5.99 -1.59 0.29
CA ALA A 25 5.04 -2.68 0.29
C ALA A 25 4.29 -2.80 1.63
N LEU A 26 5.01 -2.70 2.76
CA LEU A 26 4.40 -2.68 4.09
C LEU A 26 3.49 -1.47 4.27
N TYR A 27 3.92 -0.29 3.85
CA TYR A 27 3.08 0.90 3.88
C TYR A 27 1.77 0.72 3.09
N VAL A 28 1.86 0.27 1.84
CA VAL A 28 0.71 0.08 0.95
C VAL A 28 -0.27 -0.95 1.51
N ILE A 29 0.20 -1.95 2.23
CA ILE A 29 -0.65 -2.97 2.85
C ILE A 29 -1.23 -2.46 4.17
N LEU A 30 -0.37 -1.97 5.07
CA LEU A 30 -0.75 -1.65 6.45
C LEU A 30 -1.52 -0.33 6.53
N ASP A 31 -1.00 0.77 5.99
CA ASP A 31 -1.76 2.01 5.91
C ASP A 31 -2.88 1.94 4.85
N GLY A 32 -2.70 1.08 3.83
CA GLY A 32 -3.72 0.83 2.81
C GLY A 32 -5.03 0.31 3.38
N TYR A 33 -5.02 -0.65 4.31
CA TYR A 33 -6.27 -1.07 4.94
C TYR A 33 -6.86 0.02 5.85
N ASP A 34 -6.04 0.84 6.51
CA ASP A 34 -6.51 1.97 7.32
C ASP A 34 -7.19 3.03 6.46
N LEU A 35 -6.59 3.39 5.31
CA LEU A 35 -7.20 4.28 4.31
C LEU A 35 -8.49 3.68 3.76
N GLY A 36 -8.50 2.38 3.49
CA GLY A 36 -9.67 1.65 3.02
C GLY A 36 -10.83 1.68 4.00
N VAL A 37 -10.56 1.46 5.29
CA VAL A 37 -11.57 1.62 6.36
C VAL A 37 -12.10 3.05 6.37
N GLY A 38 -11.22 4.06 6.24
CA GLY A 38 -11.63 5.46 6.16
C GLY A 38 -12.56 5.76 4.99
N ILE A 39 -12.26 5.24 3.80
CA ILE A 39 -13.10 5.39 2.60
C ILE A 39 -14.48 4.74 2.83
N LEU A 40 -14.51 3.52 3.38
CA LEU A 40 -15.74 2.78 3.63
C LEU A 40 -16.64 3.41 4.69
N MET A 41 -16.10 4.27 5.58
CA MET A 41 -16.91 5.02 6.54
C MET A 41 -17.97 5.90 5.87
N ALA A 42 -17.80 6.29 4.60
CA ALA A 42 -18.80 7.02 3.84
C ALA A 42 -20.14 6.26 3.72
N ALA A 43 -20.08 4.92 3.71
CA ALA A 43 -21.25 4.05 3.57
C ALA A 43 -21.76 3.50 4.92
N ALA A 44 -21.16 3.89 6.06
CA ALA A 44 -21.47 3.38 7.38
C ALA A 44 -22.39 4.31 8.17
N ASN A 45 -23.19 3.75 9.10
CA ASN A 45 -23.97 4.53 10.06
C ASN A 45 -23.08 5.04 11.23
N PRO A 46 -23.54 6.00 12.07
CA PRO A 46 -22.72 6.58 13.12
C PRO A 46 -22.13 5.57 14.11
N ALA A 47 -22.90 4.58 14.56
CA ALA A 47 -22.42 3.55 15.49
C ALA A 47 -21.37 2.61 14.84
N GLU A 48 -21.55 2.29 13.58
CA GLU A 48 -20.57 1.51 12.80
C GLU A 48 -19.27 2.28 12.63
N LYS A 49 -19.31 3.59 12.37
CA LYS A 49 -18.13 4.45 12.24
C LYS A 49 -17.26 4.41 13.48
N ASP A 50 -17.86 4.40 14.68
CA ASP A 50 -17.11 4.30 15.94
C ASP A 50 -16.34 2.97 16.00
N ARG A 51 -16.98 1.86 15.64
CA ARG A 51 -16.34 0.53 15.59
C ARG A 51 -15.27 0.41 14.49
N MET A 52 -15.51 1.02 13.32
CA MET A 52 -14.53 1.04 12.22
C MET A 52 -13.26 1.77 12.66
N VAL A 53 -13.37 2.94 13.28
CA VAL A 53 -12.22 3.68 13.81
C VAL A 53 -11.53 2.91 14.93
N ALA A 54 -12.29 2.25 15.83
CA ALA A 54 -11.74 1.40 16.87
C ALA A 54 -10.90 0.24 16.31
N SER A 55 -11.26 -0.29 15.14
CA SER A 55 -10.55 -1.42 14.52
C SER A 55 -9.13 -1.08 14.04
N ILE A 56 -8.86 0.19 13.74
CA ILE A 56 -7.57 0.68 13.25
C ILE A 56 -6.79 1.46 14.32
N GLY A 57 -7.46 1.87 15.40
CA GLY A 57 -6.90 2.74 16.44
C GLY A 57 -5.52 2.32 16.96
N PRO A 58 -5.26 1.06 17.29
CA PRO A 58 -3.97 0.62 17.80
C PRO A 58 -2.83 0.62 16.78
N PHE A 59 -3.11 0.78 15.48
CA PHE A 59 -2.16 0.47 14.41
C PHE A 59 -1.84 1.66 13.50
N TRP A 60 -2.79 2.56 13.27
CA TRP A 60 -2.76 3.56 12.19
C TRP A 60 -1.52 4.47 12.18
N ASP A 61 -1.04 4.89 13.35
CA ASP A 61 0.14 5.75 13.45
C ASP A 61 1.42 4.97 13.13
N ALA A 62 1.56 3.77 13.70
CA ALA A 62 2.68 2.88 13.40
C ALA A 62 2.72 2.46 11.92
N ASN A 63 1.56 2.26 11.29
CA ASN A 63 1.48 1.88 9.88
C ASN A 63 2.01 2.97 8.93
N GLN A 64 1.82 4.26 9.29
CA GLN A 64 2.34 5.38 8.50
C GLN A 64 3.86 5.51 8.55
N THR A 65 4.52 5.01 9.59
CA THR A 65 5.98 5.11 9.72
C THR A 65 6.73 4.40 8.58
N TRP A 66 6.12 3.40 7.95
CA TRP A 66 6.70 2.72 6.80
C TRP A 66 6.85 3.62 5.57
N LEU A 67 5.95 4.60 5.37
CA LEU A 67 6.09 5.62 4.33
C LEU A 67 7.32 6.50 4.61
N VAL A 68 7.47 6.95 5.86
CA VAL A 68 8.59 7.80 6.27
C VAL A 68 9.92 7.07 6.05
N LEU A 69 9.97 5.77 6.41
CA LEU A 69 11.15 4.94 6.17
C LEU A 69 11.43 4.81 4.66
N GLY A 70 10.44 4.51 3.84
CA GLY A 70 10.60 4.36 2.39
C GLY A 70 11.14 5.64 1.72
N ILE A 71 10.58 6.80 2.07
CA ILE A 71 11.03 8.10 1.54
C ILE A 71 12.40 8.47 2.12
N GLY A 72 12.66 8.18 3.39
CA GLY A 72 13.97 8.39 4.01
C GLY A 72 15.07 7.56 3.33
N LEU A 73 14.78 6.30 3.00
CA LEU A 73 15.69 5.44 2.24
C LEU A 73 15.92 5.97 0.82
N LEU A 74 14.87 6.47 0.14
CA LEU A 74 15.02 7.10 -1.17
C LEU A 74 15.94 8.32 -1.10
N LEU A 75 15.77 9.19 -0.09
CA LEU A 75 16.58 10.39 0.11
C LEU A 75 18.05 10.05 0.37
N VAL A 76 18.30 9.09 1.25
CA VAL A 76 19.66 8.83 1.76
C VAL A 76 20.42 7.89 0.84
N ALA A 77 19.77 6.83 0.34
CA ALA A 77 20.43 5.84 -0.52
C ALA A 77 20.45 6.24 -2.00
N PHE A 78 19.45 6.99 -2.46
CA PHE A 78 19.27 7.34 -3.88
C PHE A 78 18.98 8.84 -4.09
N PRO A 79 19.85 9.76 -3.65
CA PRO A 79 19.57 11.21 -3.63
C PRO A 79 19.22 11.77 -5.01
N ARG A 80 19.89 11.33 -6.07
CA ARG A 80 19.59 11.74 -7.44
C ARG A 80 18.19 11.31 -7.89
N ALA A 81 17.78 10.10 -7.52
CA ALA A 81 16.42 9.62 -7.80
C ALA A 81 15.38 10.39 -6.98
N HIS A 82 15.68 10.68 -5.70
CA HIS A 82 14.81 11.48 -4.84
C HIS A 82 14.53 12.87 -5.46
N GLU A 83 15.53 13.57 -5.95
CA GLU A 83 15.38 14.87 -6.62
C GLU A 83 14.41 14.78 -7.83
N ILE A 84 14.63 13.79 -8.71
CA ILE A 84 13.81 13.61 -9.91
C ILE A 84 12.37 13.22 -9.54
N VAL A 85 12.20 12.26 -8.63
CA VAL A 85 10.88 11.73 -8.26
C VAL A 85 10.07 12.79 -7.53
N LEU A 86 10.62 13.43 -6.50
CA LEU A 86 9.89 14.46 -5.76
C LEU A 86 9.69 15.73 -6.57
N GLY A 87 10.64 16.12 -7.42
CA GLY A 87 10.49 17.22 -8.36
C GLY A 87 9.34 16.99 -9.35
N ALA A 88 9.19 15.75 -9.85
CA ALA A 88 8.10 15.40 -10.74
C ALA A 88 6.75 15.27 -10.01
N LEU A 89 6.75 14.83 -8.76
CA LEU A 89 5.53 14.45 -8.00
C LEU A 89 5.18 15.45 -6.89
N TYR A 90 5.74 16.67 -6.86
CA TYR A 90 5.57 17.59 -5.72
C TYR A 90 4.10 17.91 -5.40
N LEU A 91 3.25 18.11 -6.42
CA LEU A 91 1.82 18.41 -6.22
C LEU A 91 1.05 17.23 -5.62
N PRO A 92 1.12 15.99 -6.18
CA PRO A 92 0.43 14.86 -5.57
C PRO A 92 1.05 14.44 -4.23
N VAL A 93 2.34 14.66 -4.00
CA VAL A 93 2.95 14.49 -2.66
C VAL A 93 2.36 15.48 -1.66
N PHE A 94 2.21 16.76 -2.03
CA PHE A 94 1.53 17.74 -1.17
C PHE A 94 0.10 17.31 -0.87
N ALA A 95 -0.67 16.84 -1.88
CA ALA A 95 -2.03 16.34 -1.68
C ALA A 95 -2.08 15.10 -0.78
N LEU A 96 -1.11 14.18 -0.92
CA LEU A 96 -0.96 13.03 -0.02
C LEU A 96 -0.75 13.49 1.42
N LEU A 97 0.22 14.37 1.66
CA LEU A 97 0.53 14.85 3.01
C LEU A 97 -0.67 15.59 3.63
N LEU A 98 -1.36 16.43 2.84
CA LEU A 98 -2.60 17.07 3.28
C LEU A 98 -3.65 16.03 3.68
N GLY A 99 -3.85 14.99 2.87
CA GLY A 99 -4.77 13.89 3.17
C GLY A 99 -4.43 13.17 4.48
N LEU A 100 -3.14 12.86 4.69
CA LEU A 100 -2.66 12.21 5.92
C LEU A 100 -2.82 13.11 7.15
N VAL A 101 -2.54 14.41 7.04
CA VAL A 101 -2.75 15.40 8.12
C VAL A 101 -4.23 15.51 8.46
N LEU A 102 -5.11 15.66 7.47
CA LEU A 102 -6.57 15.72 7.68
C LEU A 102 -7.08 14.46 8.38
N ARG A 103 -6.61 13.28 7.98
CA ARG A 103 -6.96 12.00 8.60
C ARG A 103 -6.48 11.92 10.04
N GLY A 104 -5.22 12.24 10.31
CA GLY A 104 -4.63 12.20 11.65
C GLY A 104 -5.31 13.16 12.63
N VAL A 105 -5.50 14.42 12.20
CA VAL A 105 -6.22 15.43 13.00
C VAL A 105 -7.65 14.96 13.28
N ALA A 106 -8.36 14.47 12.25
CA ALA A 106 -9.72 13.99 12.42
C ALA A 106 -9.80 12.79 13.37
N PHE A 107 -8.83 11.87 13.34
CA PHE A 107 -8.76 10.72 14.24
C PHE A 107 -8.71 11.17 15.71
N GLU A 108 -7.80 12.09 16.04
CA GLU A 108 -7.59 12.58 17.41
C GLU A 108 -8.74 13.45 17.93
N PHE A 109 -9.21 14.39 17.10
CA PHE A 109 -10.25 15.34 17.55
C PHE A 109 -11.63 14.70 17.62
N ARG A 110 -11.94 13.75 16.71
CA ARG A 110 -13.21 13.01 16.71
C ARG A 110 -13.53 12.37 18.06
N ALA A 111 -12.51 11.93 18.78
CA ALA A 111 -12.63 11.30 20.07
C ALA A 111 -13.01 12.27 21.21
N LYS A 112 -12.64 13.55 21.07
CA LYS A 112 -12.69 14.57 22.11
C LYS A 112 -13.84 15.54 21.97
N VAL A 113 -14.60 15.47 20.86
CA VAL A 113 -15.72 16.40 20.58
C VAL A 113 -17.06 15.81 20.96
N ASP A 114 -18.02 16.69 21.22
CA ASP A 114 -19.40 16.32 21.46
C ASP A 114 -20.00 15.51 20.29
N PRO A 115 -20.92 14.59 20.55
CA PRO A 115 -21.54 13.76 19.51
C PRO A 115 -22.13 14.54 18.33
N VAL A 116 -22.63 15.76 18.57
CA VAL A 116 -23.19 16.64 17.54
C VAL A 116 -22.12 17.03 16.50
N ASN A 117 -20.89 17.22 16.93
CA ASN A 117 -19.77 17.67 16.06
C ASN A 117 -18.99 16.52 15.43
N LYS A 118 -19.23 15.26 15.82
CA LYS A 118 -18.58 14.09 15.24
C LYS A 118 -18.78 13.98 13.72
N GLY A 119 -19.89 14.49 13.19
CA GLY A 119 -20.19 14.46 11.76
C GLY A 119 -19.11 15.12 10.90
N TRP A 120 -18.62 16.29 11.30
CA TRP A 120 -17.57 17.01 10.60
C TRP A 120 -16.24 16.26 10.59
N TRP A 121 -15.85 15.72 11.74
CA TRP A 121 -14.61 14.94 11.86
C TRP A 121 -14.68 13.61 11.09
N ASN A 122 -15.84 12.97 11.04
CA ASN A 122 -16.06 11.82 10.18
C ASN A 122 -15.87 12.18 8.69
N ALA A 123 -16.44 13.30 8.24
CA ALA A 123 -16.27 13.77 6.86
C ALA A 123 -14.82 14.13 6.55
N THR A 124 -14.11 14.78 7.47
CA THR A 124 -12.67 15.10 7.35
C THR A 124 -11.83 13.82 7.28
N PHE A 125 -12.12 12.82 8.10
CA PHE A 125 -11.42 11.53 8.07
C PHE A 125 -11.61 10.80 6.73
N ILE A 126 -12.86 10.76 6.23
CA ILE A 126 -13.19 10.17 4.92
C ILE A 126 -12.47 10.91 3.79
N ALA A 127 -12.56 12.25 3.78
CA ALA A 127 -11.94 13.08 2.76
C ALA A 127 -10.41 12.94 2.75
N GLY A 128 -9.77 12.94 3.94
CA GLY A 128 -8.33 12.74 4.09
C GLY A 128 -7.89 11.36 3.59
N SER A 129 -8.63 10.31 3.95
CA SER A 129 -8.34 8.94 3.51
C SER A 129 -8.48 8.78 1.99
N LEU A 130 -9.53 9.35 1.41
CA LEU A 130 -9.75 9.31 -0.04
C LEU A 130 -8.70 10.14 -0.79
N LEU A 131 -8.37 11.33 -0.32
CA LEU A 131 -7.35 12.19 -0.91
C LEU A 131 -5.98 11.50 -0.90
N ALA A 132 -5.60 10.89 0.23
CA ALA A 132 -4.34 10.14 0.34
C ALA A 132 -4.29 8.96 -0.63
N ALA A 133 -5.36 8.15 -0.71
CA ALA A 133 -5.44 7.00 -1.60
C ALA A 133 -5.37 7.40 -3.09
N LEU A 134 -6.12 8.42 -3.49
CA LEU A 134 -6.11 8.93 -4.86
C LEU A 134 -4.75 9.50 -5.25
N SER A 135 -4.11 10.26 -4.34
CA SER A 135 -2.78 10.83 -4.58
C SER A 135 -1.72 9.76 -4.76
N GLN A 136 -1.74 8.70 -3.95
CA GLN A 136 -0.81 7.58 -4.07
C GLN A 136 -0.95 6.85 -5.41
N GLY A 137 -2.18 6.53 -5.81
CA GLY A 137 -2.42 5.87 -7.09
C GLY A 137 -2.08 6.77 -8.28
N TYR A 138 -2.36 8.07 -8.19
CA TYR A 138 -1.96 9.03 -9.20
C TYR A 138 -0.44 9.13 -9.35
N MET A 139 0.30 9.15 -8.23
CA MET A 139 1.77 9.10 -8.23
C MET A 139 2.28 7.81 -8.86
N LEU A 140 1.69 6.66 -8.53
CA LEU A 140 2.04 5.37 -9.13
C LEU A 140 1.82 5.39 -10.65
N GLY A 141 0.68 5.92 -11.12
CA GLY A 141 0.38 6.05 -12.53
C GLY A 141 1.39 6.93 -13.26
N LEU A 142 1.75 8.11 -12.70
CA LEU A 142 2.80 8.97 -13.27
C LEU A 142 4.17 8.30 -13.26
N TYR A 143 4.50 7.53 -12.22
CA TYR A 143 5.75 6.78 -12.15
C TYR A 143 5.83 5.71 -13.26
N ILE A 144 4.74 4.96 -13.48
CA ILE A 144 4.65 3.97 -14.57
C ILE A 144 4.89 4.64 -15.95
N MET A 145 4.35 5.86 -16.12
CA MET A 145 4.47 6.66 -17.34
C MET A 145 5.80 7.43 -17.48
N GLY A 146 6.80 7.17 -16.62
CA GLY A 146 8.07 7.89 -16.66
C GLY A 146 7.99 9.39 -16.40
N PHE A 147 6.94 9.84 -15.68
CA PHE A 147 6.63 11.23 -15.33
C PHE A 147 6.24 12.13 -16.50
N GLU A 148 5.88 11.56 -17.64
CA GLU A 148 5.34 12.35 -18.76
C GLU A 148 3.94 12.90 -18.41
N ARG A 149 3.64 14.13 -18.89
CA ARG A 149 2.41 14.87 -18.55
C ARG A 149 1.56 15.20 -19.77
N THR A 150 1.48 14.28 -20.74
CA THR A 150 0.50 14.41 -21.81
C THR A 150 -0.90 14.04 -21.32
N LEU A 151 -1.95 14.46 -22.02
CA LEU A 151 -3.32 14.18 -21.61
C LEU A 151 -3.60 12.68 -21.38
N PRO A 152 -3.16 11.74 -22.24
CA PRO A 152 -3.32 10.30 -21.98
C PRO A 152 -2.62 9.82 -20.71
N HIS A 153 -1.40 10.32 -20.42
CA HIS A 153 -0.64 9.94 -19.23
C HIS A 153 -1.30 10.43 -17.94
N ILE A 154 -1.82 11.67 -17.95
CA ILE A 154 -2.57 12.23 -16.83
C ILE A 154 -3.89 11.45 -16.61
N ALA A 155 -4.60 11.11 -17.69
CA ALA A 155 -5.82 10.33 -17.61
C ALA A 155 -5.56 8.91 -17.05
N PHE A 156 -4.49 8.26 -17.50
CA PHE A 156 -4.07 6.96 -16.93
C PHE A 156 -3.71 7.09 -15.45
N ALA A 157 -2.92 8.10 -15.07
CA ALA A 157 -2.56 8.32 -13.67
C ALA A 157 -3.80 8.54 -12.79
N ALA A 158 -4.78 9.32 -13.24
CA ALA A 158 -6.04 9.52 -12.55
C ALA A 158 -6.84 8.21 -12.41
N LEU A 159 -6.89 7.39 -13.47
CA LEU A 159 -7.50 6.07 -13.44
C LEU A 159 -6.83 5.16 -12.41
N VAL A 160 -5.48 5.11 -12.38
CA VAL A 160 -4.73 4.35 -11.37
C VAL A 160 -5.04 4.85 -9.96
N GLY A 161 -5.23 6.16 -9.77
CA GLY A 161 -5.69 6.75 -8.52
C GLY A 161 -7.01 6.16 -8.02
N ILE A 162 -8.01 6.12 -8.91
CA ILE A 162 -9.33 5.54 -8.61
C ILE A 162 -9.22 4.03 -8.33
N CYS A 163 -8.44 3.30 -9.13
CA CYS A 163 -8.24 1.87 -8.96
C CYS A 163 -7.54 1.54 -7.64
N LEU A 164 -6.53 2.32 -7.22
CA LEU A 164 -5.86 2.12 -5.93
C LEU A 164 -6.77 2.45 -4.76
N ALA A 165 -7.57 3.51 -4.83
CA ALA A 165 -8.57 3.81 -3.80
C ALA A 165 -9.59 2.65 -3.64
N ALA A 166 -10.03 2.04 -4.75
CA ALA A 166 -10.89 0.86 -4.74
C ALA A 166 -10.18 -0.38 -4.15
N ALA A 167 -8.90 -0.57 -4.46
CA ALA A 167 -8.09 -1.65 -3.89
C ALA A 167 -7.88 -1.45 -2.37
N TYR A 168 -7.68 -0.23 -1.91
CA TYR A 168 -7.64 0.08 -0.48
C TYR A 168 -8.99 -0.14 0.20
N ALA A 169 -10.09 0.26 -0.43
CA ALA A 169 -11.42 -0.08 0.07
C ALA A 169 -11.63 -1.61 0.17
N PHE A 170 -11.08 -2.39 -0.78
CA PHE A 170 -11.14 -3.85 -0.74
C PHE A 170 -10.36 -4.42 0.46
N ILE A 171 -9.08 -4.07 0.64
CA ILE A 171 -8.29 -4.57 1.77
C ILE A 171 -8.85 -4.07 3.11
N GLY A 172 -9.36 -2.83 3.19
CA GLY A 172 -10.06 -2.30 4.35
C GLY A 172 -11.35 -3.06 4.68
N ALA A 173 -12.14 -3.45 3.68
CA ALA A 173 -13.31 -4.29 3.88
C ALA A 173 -12.95 -5.67 4.43
N THR A 174 -11.88 -6.28 3.90
CA THR A 174 -11.40 -7.58 4.41
C THR A 174 -10.82 -7.49 5.83
N TRP A 175 -10.18 -6.36 6.19
CA TRP A 175 -9.79 -6.06 7.56
C TRP A 175 -11.00 -5.98 8.49
N LEU A 176 -12.07 -5.28 8.09
CA LEU A 176 -13.31 -5.20 8.87
C LEU A 176 -13.98 -6.56 9.04
N ILE A 177 -13.95 -7.46 8.06
CA ILE A 177 -14.42 -8.84 8.22
C ILE A 177 -13.67 -9.56 9.35
N LEU A 178 -12.35 -9.37 9.43
CA LEU A 178 -11.51 -9.95 10.47
C LEU A 178 -11.78 -9.33 11.84
N LYS A 179 -11.95 -8.01 11.91
CA LYS A 179 -11.94 -7.23 13.16
C LYS A 179 -13.32 -6.92 13.75
N THR A 180 -14.41 -7.18 13.02
CA THR A 180 -15.76 -6.87 13.49
C THR A 180 -16.65 -8.10 13.50
N ASP A 181 -17.84 -7.96 14.09
CA ASP A 181 -18.87 -8.97 14.19
C ASP A 181 -20.26 -8.41 13.84
N GLY A 182 -21.28 -9.27 13.83
CA GLY A 182 -22.68 -8.90 13.65
C GLY A 182 -22.96 -8.18 12.32
N THR A 183 -23.77 -7.14 12.39
CA THR A 183 -24.26 -6.41 11.21
C THR A 183 -23.14 -5.72 10.42
N LEU A 184 -22.14 -5.17 11.10
CA LEU A 184 -21.00 -4.50 10.47
C LEU A 184 -20.14 -5.50 9.68
N GLN A 185 -19.91 -6.71 10.19
CA GLN A 185 -19.19 -7.76 9.48
C GLN A 185 -19.94 -8.18 8.21
N ILE A 186 -21.27 -8.34 8.28
CA ILE A 186 -22.10 -8.68 7.10
C ILE A 186 -21.98 -7.59 6.03
N ARG A 187 -22.02 -6.32 6.44
CA ARG A 187 -21.81 -5.19 5.52
C ARG A 187 -20.40 -5.17 4.93
N ALA A 188 -19.39 -5.46 5.75
CA ALA A 188 -18.00 -5.54 5.30
C ALA A 188 -17.82 -6.65 4.22
N ILE A 189 -18.48 -7.80 4.38
CA ILE A 189 -18.51 -8.85 3.35
C ILE A 189 -19.14 -8.33 2.04
N ALA A 190 -20.26 -7.59 2.13
CA ALA A 190 -20.91 -7.02 0.96
C ALA A 190 -20.01 -5.96 0.28
N TRP A 191 -19.32 -5.12 1.06
CA TRP A 191 -18.34 -4.16 0.53
C TRP A 191 -17.16 -4.88 -0.13
N ALA A 192 -16.58 -5.90 0.53
CA ALA A 192 -15.49 -6.68 -0.03
C ALA A 192 -15.86 -7.33 -1.38
N ARG A 193 -17.08 -7.88 -1.52
CA ARG A 193 -17.56 -8.45 -2.79
C ARG A 193 -17.58 -7.41 -3.93
N ARG A 194 -18.02 -6.19 -3.65
CA ARG A 194 -18.12 -5.12 -4.65
C ARG A 194 -16.74 -4.56 -5.01
N THR A 195 -15.92 -4.28 -4.00
CA THR A 195 -14.59 -3.69 -4.20
C THR A 195 -13.58 -4.68 -4.77
N LEU A 196 -13.77 -6.00 -4.58
CA LEU A 196 -12.97 -7.05 -5.23
C LEU A 196 -12.98 -6.90 -6.75
N TRP A 197 -14.15 -6.66 -7.36
CA TRP A 197 -14.26 -6.48 -8.81
C TRP A 197 -13.58 -5.21 -9.29
N LEU A 198 -13.71 -4.11 -8.54
CA LEU A 198 -13.05 -2.84 -8.87
C LEU A 198 -11.53 -2.95 -8.73
N ALA A 199 -11.05 -3.61 -7.68
CA ALA A 199 -9.62 -3.88 -7.49
C ALA A 199 -9.07 -4.80 -8.60
N GLY A 200 -9.84 -5.84 -8.98
CA GLY A 200 -9.49 -6.74 -10.08
C GLY A 200 -9.40 -6.02 -11.43
N LEU A 201 -10.37 -5.18 -11.74
CA LEU A 201 -10.33 -4.34 -12.93
C LEU A 201 -9.10 -3.43 -12.96
N GLY A 202 -8.80 -2.77 -11.84
CA GLY A 202 -7.62 -1.93 -11.70
C GLY A 202 -6.32 -2.70 -11.93
N MET A 203 -6.22 -3.90 -11.34
CA MET A 203 -5.05 -4.78 -11.53
C MET A 203 -4.88 -5.17 -13.00
N VAL A 204 -5.95 -5.57 -13.68
CA VAL A 204 -5.91 -5.92 -15.12
C VAL A 204 -5.51 -4.71 -15.96
N LEU A 205 -6.08 -3.54 -15.70
CA LEU A 205 -5.74 -2.31 -16.44
C LEU A 205 -4.26 -1.96 -16.31
N VAL A 206 -3.72 -1.95 -15.10
CA VAL A 206 -2.29 -1.67 -14.88
C VAL A 206 -1.42 -2.74 -15.55
N SER A 207 -1.78 -4.02 -15.41
CA SER A 207 -1.02 -5.15 -15.98
C SER A 207 -0.99 -5.14 -17.50
N VAL A 208 -2.07 -4.67 -18.15
CA VAL A 208 -2.14 -4.57 -19.62
C VAL A 208 -1.45 -3.31 -20.12
N VAL A 209 -1.71 -2.17 -19.50
CA VAL A 209 -1.21 -0.87 -19.98
C VAL A 209 0.30 -0.74 -19.78
N THR A 210 0.85 -1.23 -18.68
CA THR A 210 2.29 -1.10 -18.38
C THR A 210 3.20 -1.68 -19.50
N PRO A 211 3.00 -2.92 -19.97
CA PRO A 211 3.79 -3.45 -21.10
C PRO A 211 3.54 -2.73 -22.42
N LEU A 212 2.34 -2.19 -22.67
CA LEU A 212 2.01 -1.48 -23.90
C LEU A 212 2.74 -0.13 -24.03
N ILE A 213 3.11 0.46 -22.88
CA ILE A 213 3.82 1.76 -22.85
C ILE A 213 5.33 1.57 -22.99
N SER A 214 5.89 0.53 -22.42
CA SER A 214 7.34 0.29 -22.37
C SER A 214 7.70 -1.00 -23.10
N GLU A 215 8.35 -0.87 -24.27
CA GLU A 215 8.86 -2.01 -25.02
C GLU A 215 9.84 -2.85 -24.18
N ARG A 216 10.61 -2.21 -23.31
CA ARG A 216 11.52 -2.90 -22.38
C ARG A 216 10.77 -3.79 -21.43
N ILE A 217 9.66 -3.29 -20.84
CA ILE A 217 8.83 -4.09 -19.92
C ILE A 217 8.15 -5.21 -20.70
N PHE A 218 7.64 -4.92 -21.89
CA PHE A 218 7.06 -5.94 -22.76
C PHE A 218 8.05 -7.07 -23.06
N ALA A 219 9.24 -6.72 -23.56
CA ALA A 219 10.29 -7.70 -23.83
C ALA A 219 10.68 -8.51 -22.57
N LYS A 220 10.74 -7.85 -21.41
CA LYS A 220 11.09 -8.49 -20.14
C LYS A 220 10.06 -9.53 -19.68
N TRP A 221 8.78 -9.28 -19.89
CA TRP A 221 7.69 -10.17 -19.48
C TRP A 221 7.42 -11.28 -20.52
N PHE A 222 7.60 -10.99 -21.80
CA PHE A 222 7.18 -11.89 -22.89
C PHE A 222 8.33 -12.55 -23.64
N SER A 223 9.60 -12.34 -23.24
CA SER A 223 10.74 -13.07 -23.78
C SER A 223 10.93 -14.44 -23.09
N LEU A 224 11.44 -15.41 -23.87
CA LEU A 224 11.83 -16.70 -23.31
C LEU A 224 13.30 -16.62 -22.82
N PRO A 225 13.65 -17.26 -21.66
CA PRO A 225 12.82 -18.10 -20.78
C PRO A 225 12.06 -17.32 -19.70
N THR A 226 12.20 -16.00 -19.62
CA THR A 226 11.70 -15.12 -18.55
C THR A 226 10.18 -15.22 -18.38
N PHE A 227 9.45 -15.40 -19.50
CA PHE A 227 8.01 -15.61 -19.49
C PHE A 227 7.58 -16.73 -18.51
N PHE A 228 8.23 -17.90 -18.55
CA PHE A 228 7.88 -19.00 -17.65
C PHE A 228 8.21 -18.71 -16.18
N ALA A 229 9.26 -17.93 -15.93
CA ALA A 229 9.64 -17.55 -14.57
C ALA A 229 8.65 -16.55 -13.97
N LEU A 230 8.04 -15.68 -14.77
CA LEU A 230 7.13 -14.64 -14.33
C LEU A 230 5.64 -15.04 -14.38
N ALA A 231 5.27 -15.98 -15.24
CA ALA A 231 3.91 -16.47 -15.40
C ALA A 231 3.23 -16.88 -14.08
N PRO A 232 3.92 -17.42 -13.06
CA PRO A 232 3.30 -17.70 -11.76
C PRO A 232 2.68 -16.47 -11.09
N ILE A 233 3.22 -15.26 -11.28
CA ILE A 233 2.70 -14.04 -10.65
C ILE A 233 1.24 -13.77 -11.07
N PRO A 234 0.92 -13.56 -12.36
CA PRO A 234 -0.46 -13.33 -12.79
C PRO A 234 -1.37 -14.53 -12.56
N VAL A 235 -0.85 -15.77 -12.68
CA VAL A 235 -1.63 -16.98 -12.46
C VAL A 235 -2.06 -17.11 -10.99
N ILE A 236 -1.13 -16.95 -10.03
CA ILE A 236 -1.45 -17.02 -8.60
C ILE A 236 -2.34 -15.84 -8.22
N THR A 237 -2.10 -14.65 -8.75
CA THR A 237 -2.96 -13.47 -8.52
C THR A 237 -4.39 -13.76 -8.99
N GLY A 238 -4.57 -14.29 -10.20
CA GLY A 238 -5.89 -14.68 -10.72
C GLY A 238 -6.55 -15.76 -9.87
N ALA A 239 -5.79 -16.77 -9.44
CA ALA A 239 -6.29 -17.83 -8.54
C ALA A 239 -6.75 -17.26 -7.18
N LEU A 240 -6.02 -16.28 -6.62
CA LEU A 240 -6.41 -15.59 -5.39
C LEU A 240 -7.71 -14.79 -5.60
N PHE A 241 -7.86 -14.05 -6.70
CA PHE A 241 -9.11 -13.34 -7.01
C PHE A 241 -10.30 -14.30 -7.10
N VAL A 242 -10.16 -15.42 -7.82
CA VAL A 242 -11.22 -16.45 -7.93
C VAL A 242 -11.50 -17.09 -6.57
N GLY A 243 -10.46 -17.46 -5.81
CA GLY A 243 -10.60 -18.02 -4.47
C GLY A 243 -11.32 -17.07 -3.52
N LEU A 244 -10.95 -15.80 -3.51
CA LEU A 244 -11.61 -14.77 -2.69
C LEU A 244 -13.05 -14.54 -3.12
N PHE A 245 -13.34 -14.53 -4.42
CA PHE A 245 -14.71 -14.44 -4.91
C PHE A 245 -15.56 -15.60 -4.38
N VAL A 246 -15.07 -16.82 -4.45
CA VAL A 246 -15.78 -18.01 -3.96
C VAL A 246 -15.98 -17.94 -2.45
N ILE A 247 -14.93 -17.61 -1.69
CA ILE A 247 -14.99 -17.52 -0.22
C ILE A 247 -15.97 -16.45 0.22
N LEU A 248 -15.84 -15.23 -0.31
CA LEU A 248 -16.71 -14.12 0.06
C LEU A 248 -18.19 -14.40 -0.26
N ASN A 249 -18.50 -15.15 -1.33
CA ASN A 249 -19.87 -15.53 -1.64
C ASN A 249 -20.44 -16.63 -0.71
N ARG A 250 -19.57 -17.36 -0.02
CA ARG A 250 -19.97 -18.37 1.00
C ARG A 250 -20.03 -17.81 2.42
N MET A 251 -19.46 -16.61 2.64
CA MET A 251 -19.51 -15.97 3.97
C MET A 251 -20.90 -15.33 4.22
N PRO A 252 -21.33 -15.19 5.51
CA PRO A 252 -20.58 -15.51 6.72
C PRO A 252 -20.56 -17.01 7.05
N PHE A 253 -19.44 -17.49 7.61
CA PHE A 253 -19.35 -18.83 8.15
C PHE A 253 -19.81 -18.85 9.62
N GLY A 254 -20.51 -19.91 10.02
CA GLY A 254 -21.21 -19.95 11.32
C GLY A 254 -20.34 -19.83 12.57
N ASN A 255 -19.03 -20.00 12.50
CA ASN A 255 -18.12 -19.96 13.64
C ASN A 255 -16.98 -18.91 13.53
N ASP A 256 -17.06 -18.00 12.59
CA ASP A 256 -16.06 -16.94 12.34
C ASP A 256 -14.59 -17.41 12.14
N ARG A 257 -14.37 -18.74 12.11
CA ARG A 257 -13.03 -19.35 12.07
C ARG A 257 -12.21 -18.97 10.86
N HIS A 258 -12.87 -18.60 9.74
CA HIS A 258 -12.22 -18.25 8.47
C HIS A 258 -12.28 -16.76 8.14
N ALA A 259 -12.63 -15.90 9.10
CA ALA A 259 -12.72 -14.45 8.88
C ALA A 259 -11.38 -13.80 8.49
N TRP A 260 -10.25 -14.44 8.80
CA TRP A 260 -8.92 -13.98 8.43
C TRP A 260 -8.55 -14.25 6.96
N VAL A 261 -9.20 -15.22 6.30
CA VAL A 261 -8.82 -15.67 4.95
C VAL A 261 -8.96 -14.58 3.90
N PRO A 262 -10.04 -13.75 3.87
CA PRO A 262 -10.15 -12.66 2.92
C PRO A 262 -9.02 -11.62 3.06
N PHE A 263 -8.63 -11.30 4.30
CA PHE A 263 -7.55 -10.34 4.55
C PHE A 263 -6.19 -10.89 4.12
N ALA A 264 -5.88 -12.15 4.45
CA ALA A 264 -4.64 -12.80 4.01
C ALA A 264 -4.56 -12.90 2.48
N GLY A 265 -5.68 -13.23 1.82
CA GLY A 265 -5.75 -13.25 0.36
C GLY A 265 -5.57 -11.87 -0.27
N ALA A 266 -6.14 -10.82 0.33
CA ALA A 266 -5.91 -9.45 -0.10
C ALA A 266 -4.43 -9.05 0.02
N ILE A 267 -3.77 -9.35 1.15
CA ILE A 267 -2.32 -9.14 1.33
C ILE A 267 -1.54 -9.86 0.21
N GLY A 268 -1.89 -11.12 -0.09
CA GLY A 268 -1.27 -11.89 -1.18
C GLY A 268 -1.37 -11.19 -2.54
N ILE A 269 -2.54 -10.64 -2.88
CA ILE A 269 -2.76 -9.89 -4.12
C ILE A 269 -1.88 -8.62 -4.16
N PHE A 270 -1.83 -7.85 -3.07
CA PHE A 270 -0.99 -6.65 -2.99
C PHE A 270 0.49 -6.98 -3.12
N LEU A 271 0.98 -8.03 -2.44
CA LEU A 271 2.37 -8.47 -2.54
C LEU A 271 2.73 -8.91 -3.96
N LEU A 272 1.88 -9.71 -4.62
CA LEU A 272 2.13 -10.17 -5.99
C LEU A 272 2.11 -9.00 -6.98
N GLY A 273 1.15 -8.08 -6.86
CA GLY A 273 1.10 -6.88 -7.67
C GLY A 273 2.34 -6.00 -7.50
N PHE A 274 2.77 -5.80 -6.24
CA PHE A 274 3.98 -5.05 -5.92
C PHE A 274 5.24 -5.72 -6.52
N HIS A 275 5.39 -7.03 -6.37
CA HIS A 275 6.53 -7.76 -6.94
C HIS A 275 6.54 -7.69 -8.47
N GLY A 276 5.37 -7.79 -9.10
CA GLY A 276 5.26 -7.63 -10.56
C GLY A 276 5.72 -6.26 -11.03
N LEU A 277 5.32 -5.19 -10.34
CA LEU A 277 5.77 -3.82 -10.63
C LEU A 277 7.25 -3.63 -10.33
N ALA A 278 7.74 -4.06 -9.17
CA ALA A 278 9.14 -3.95 -8.78
C ALA A 278 10.05 -4.65 -9.79
N TYR A 279 9.69 -5.86 -10.22
CA TYR A 279 10.41 -6.58 -11.26
C TYR A 279 10.37 -5.84 -12.59
N SER A 280 9.23 -5.27 -12.98
CA SER A 280 9.08 -4.53 -14.24
C SER A 280 10.05 -3.36 -14.33
N PHE A 281 10.25 -2.65 -13.23
CA PHE A 281 11.12 -1.47 -13.19
C PHE A 281 12.59 -1.78 -12.93
N TYR A 282 12.90 -2.86 -12.21
CA TYR A 282 14.30 -3.22 -11.96
C TYR A 282 15.09 -3.32 -13.29
N PRO A 283 16.33 -2.78 -13.42
CA PRO A 283 17.13 -2.19 -12.34
C PRO A 283 16.95 -0.66 -12.14
N PHE A 284 15.93 -0.05 -12.71
CA PHE A 284 15.72 1.39 -12.66
C PHE A 284 14.98 1.82 -11.40
N VAL A 285 15.50 2.83 -10.73
CA VAL A 285 14.81 3.54 -9.63
C VAL A 285 14.01 4.74 -10.17
N VAL A 286 14.43 5.30 -11.31
CA VAL A 286 13.63 6.22 -12.12
C VAL A 286 13.43 5.56 -13.48
N PRO A 287 12.19 5.20 -13.88
CA PRO A 287 11.92 4.41 -15.07
C PRO A 287 12.64 4.94 -16.30
N ASP A 288 13.40 4.07 -16.95
CA ASP A 288 14.15 4.30 -18.20
C ASP A 288 15.16 5.47 -18.17
N ARG A 289 15.45 6.05 -16.97
CA ARG A 289 16.35 7.20 -16.82
C ARG A 289 17.53 6.94 -15.89
N LEU A 290 17.33 6.25 -14.76
CA LEU A 290 18.33 6.14 -13.72
C LEU A 290 18.26 4.78 -13.04
N THR A 291 19.34 4.02 -13.12
CA THR A 291 19.46 2.74 -12.43
C THR A 291 19.75 2.92 -10.94
N ILE A 292 19.54 1.85 -10.15
CA ILE A 292 19.83 1.86 -8.71
C ILE A 292 21.31 2.15 -8.43
N TRP A 293 22.23 1.74 -9.29
CA TRP A 293 23.68 1.97 -9.12
C TRP A 293 24.07 3.40 -9.46
N GLU A 294 23.52 3.98 -10.53
CA GLU A 294 23.75 5.37 -10.92
C GLU A 294 23.14 6.38 -9.93
N ALA A 295 22.06 6.00 -9.26
CA ALA A 295 21.40 6.82 -8.28
C ALA A 295 22.02 6.74 -6.89
N ALA A 296 22.76 5.69 -6.61
CA ALA A 296 23.25 5.34 -5.28
C ALA A 296 24.22 6.39 -4.70
N SER A 297 24.11 6.59 -3.40
CA SER A 297 25.10 7.31 -2.59
C SER A 297 26.44 6.54 -2.54
N ALA A 298 27.49 7.22 -2.08
CA ALA A 298 28.81 6.61 -1.90
C ALA A 298 28.75 5.33 -1.04
N PRO A 299 29.47 4.25 -1.44
CA PRO A 299 29.42 2.96 -0.75
C PRO A 299 29.74 3.05 0.76
N GLU A 300 30.64 3.95 1.16
CA GLU A 300 31.03 4.17 2.55
C GLU A 300 29.85 4.70 3.38
N SER A 301 29.10 5.65 2.83
CA SER A 301 27.90 6.21 3.46
C SER A 301 26.82 5.17 3.58
N LEU A 302 26.55 4.43 2.50
CA LEU A 302 25.56 3.34 2.49
C LEU A 302 25.91 2.27 3.51
N PHE A 303 27.19 1.92 3.64
CA PHE A 303 27.62 0.90 4.59
C PHE A 303 27.33 1.27 6.06
N ILE A 304 27.64 2.51 6.46
CA ILE A 304 27.35 3.00 7.81
C ILE A 304 25.85 2.92 8.11
N ILE A 305 25.02 3.36 7.16
CA ILE A 305 23.56 3.33 7.31
C ILE A 305 23.05 1.89 7.34
N PHE A 306 23.63 1.00 6.53
CA PHE A 306 23.26 -0.41 6.51
C PHE A 306 23.51 -1.10 7.83
N VAL A 307 24.64 -0.82 8.48
CA VAL A 307 24.93 -1.30 9.84
C VAL A 307 23.85 -0.84 10.82
N GLY A 308 23.45 0.44 10.77
CA GLY A 308 22.35 0.94 11.60
C GLY A 308 21.03 0.24 11.31
N ALA A 309 20.71 0.02 10.03
CA ALA A 309 19.49 -0.62 9.60
C ALA A 309 19.35 -2.07 10.09
N ILE A 310 20.44 -2.84 10.13
CA ILE A 310 20.46 -4.22 10.65
C ILE A 310 19.97 -4.30 12.11
N PHE A 311 20.23 -3.29 12.93
CA PHE A 311 19.76 -3.26 14.32
C PHE A 311 18.37 -2.66 14.45
N VAL A 312 18.07 -1.58 13.74
CA VAL A 312 16.81 -0.82 13.90
C VAL A 312 15.62 -1.55 13.26
N LEU A 313 15.78 -2.09 12.07
CA LEU A 313 14.66 -2.73 11.35
C LEU A 313 14.08 -3.96 12.08
N PRO A 314 14.88 -4.90 12.62
CA PRO A 314 14.35 -6.01 13.41
C PRO A 314 13.57 -5.55 14.64
N VAL A 315 13.99 -4.45 15.30
CA VAL A 315 13.28 -3.90 16.46
C VAL A 315 11.93 -3.33 16.05
N ILE A 316 11.86 -2.56 14.94
CA ILE A 316 10.60 -2.01 14.42
C ILE A 316 9.65 -3.13 13.99
N LEU A 317 10.15 -4.13 13.26
CA LEU A 317 9.37 -5.29 12.85
C LEU A 317 8.86 -6.08 14.07
N GLY A 318 9.74 -6.34 15.04
CA GLY A 318 9.38 -7.02 16.28
C GLY A 318 8.30 -6.29 17.06
N TYR A 319 8.42 -4.97 17.21
CA TYR A 319 7.40 -4.12 17.82
C TYR A 319 6.06 -4.22 17.07
N SER A 320 6.08 -4.11 15.73
CA SER A 320 4.88 -4.23 14.92
C SER A 320 4.20 -5.59 15.12
N VAL A 321 4.96 -6.70 15.06
CA VAL A 321 4.44 -8.05 15.31
C VAL A 321 3.80 -8.16 16.70
N VAL A 322 4.46 -7.63 17.74
CA VAL A 322 3.93 -7.64 19.11
C VAL A 322 2.64 -6.84 19.20
N ALA A 323 2.57 -5.65 18.60
CA ALA A 323 1.36 -4.82 18.56
C ALA A 323 0.19 -5.57 17.92
N TYR A 324 0.40 -6.17 16.73
CA TYR A 324 -0.63 -6.96 16.06
C TYR A 324 -1.03 -8.21 16.85
N TRP A 325 -0.12 -8.82 17.58
CA TRP A 325 -0.41 -9.98 18.43
C TRP A 325 -1.23 -9.60 19.67
N ILE A 326 -0.92 -8.48 20.34
CA ILE A 326 -1.68 -7.97 21.49
C ILE A 326 -3.11 -7.62 21.09
N PHE A 327 -3.27 -6.92 19.98
CA PHE A 327 -4.57 -6.44 19.49
C PHE A 327 -5.24 -7.36 18.46
N LYS A 328 -4.96 -8.67 18.48
CA LYS A 328 -5.47 -9.64 17.49
C LYS A 328 -6.98 -9.90 17.52
N GLY A 329 -7.66 -9.59 18.63
CA GLY A 329 -9.10 -9.82 18.81
C GLY A 329 -10.01 -8.92 17.97
N LYS A 330 -11.33 -9.08 18.13
CA LYS A 330 -12.34 -8.18 17.56
C LYS A 330 -12.20 -6.79 18.16
N ALA A 331 -12.53 -5.76 17.36
CA ALA A 331 -12.52 -4.39 17.84
C ALA A 331 -13.59 -4.19 18.89
N THR A 332 -13.17 -3.73 20.06
CA THR A 332 -14.04 -3.26 21.12
C THR A 332 -14.17 -1.74 21.03
N ASP A 333 -15.13 -1.15 21.73
CA ASP A 333 -15.29 0.30 21.76
C ASP A 333 -13.99 0.97 22.21
N LEU A 334 -13.54 1.99 21.48
CA LEU A 334 -12.39 2.78 21.86
C LEU A 334 -12.67 3.46 23.20
N LYS A 335 -11.96 3.03 24.24
CA LYS A 335 -11.89 3.77 25.49
C LYS A 335 -10.68 4.69 25.41
N TYR A 336 -10.93 5.97 25.20
CA TYR A 336 -9.90 6.99 25.38
C TYR A 336 -9.71 7.23 26.87
N TYR A 337 -8.47 7.13 27.31
CA TYR A 337 -8.07 7.49 28.68
C TYR A 337 -7.89 8.99 28.77
#